data_0fc311164cf34be8d8429d054ee6be97
#
_entry.id   0fc311164cf34be8d8429d054ee6be97
#
_cell.length_a   1.000
_cell.length_b   1.000
_cell.length_c   1.000
_cell.angle_alpha   90.00
_cell.angle_beta   90.00
_cell.angle_gamma   90.00
#
_symmetry.space_group_name_H-M   'P 1'
#
loop_
_entity.id
_entity.type
_entity.pdbx_description
1 polymer ?
#
loop_
_entity_poly.entity_id
_entity_poly.type
_entity_poly.pdbx_seq_one_letter_code
_entity_poly.pdbx_strand_id
1 'polypeptide(L)'
;MLSLKRVVLPLVGSSFLPGKAKETIEEIEDQELAQIAWAEYYFFSAKAKECVEIVEKYLNHEDVILRLSADMLYTFSNLTLGDAFAAQCAREDVYRCFEKIMKENTPIEEKASCVFAYYVISIFIHIPPQEEIPPLEQYISYLSIGQRLFAISLLAHQTYLKQEYAKAKGIVQGAFFMADGIYPIAMTYLNCVQAMCQINLKEQEEAIQSVDYAWQRAKLDGFVEPFIEYHGLLQGVLEVCIRKKEPDVYKKLMDGVIAFSRGWMKIHNPKMQKEVTNLLTPLEFSIAMLACRDWTNQEIAEHLGLSVNTVKHYVS
;
A
#
# COMPACT_ATOMS: atom_id res chain seq x y z
N MET A 1 -3.72 -29.07 20.94
CA MET A 1 -3.41 -28.22 19.79
C MET A 1 -4.07 -26.88 20.03
N LEU A 2 -3.29 -25.83 20.27
CA LEU A 2 -3.78 -24.46 20.25
C LEU A 2 -4.08 -24.17 18.78
N SER A 3 -5.35 -24.07 18.39
CA SER A 3 -5.74 -23.54 17.09
C SER A 3 -5.03 -22.20 16.93
N LEU A 4 -4.10 -22.10 15.99
CA LEU A 4 -3.50 -20.82 15.63
C LEU A 4 -4.65 -19.90 15.24
N LYS A 5 -4.82 -18.80 16.00
CA LYS A 5 -5.91 -17.85 15.80
C LYS A 5 -5.74 -17.22 14.43
N ARG A 6 -6.76 -17.30 13.57
CA ARG A 6 -6.76 -16.66 12.25
C ARG A 6 -6.49 -15.16 12.40
N VAL A 7 -5.72 -14.61 11.49
CA VAL A 7 -5.40 -13.18 11.42
C VAL A 7 -5.71 -12.62 10.05
N VAL A 8 -6.16 -11.38 9.99
CA VAL A 8 -6.40 -10.65 8.74
C VAL A 8 -5.06 -10.40 8.04
N LEU A 9 -5.00 -10.63 6.74
CA LEU A 9 -3.77 -10.49 5.93
C LEU A 9 -2.59 -11.25 6.57
N PRO A 10 -2.64 -12.60 6.58
CA PRO A 10 -1.65 -13.42 7.30
C PRO A 10 -0.22 -13.22 6.82
N LEU A 11 0.02 -12.97 5.53
CA LEU A 11 1.36 -12.76 4.99
C LEU A 11 1.94 -11.41 5.43
N VAL A 12 1.13 -10.35 5.50
CA VAL A 12 1.51 -9.06 6.11
C VAL A 12 1.90 -9.24 7.57
N GLY A 13 1.16 -10.10 8.29
CA GLY A 13 1.42 -10.41 9.70
C GLY A 13 2.63 -11.29 9.96
N SER A 14 3.15 -11.97 8.94
CA SER A 14 4.20 -12.99 9.06
C SER A 14 5.62 -12.40 9.04
N SER A 15 6.49 -13.02 9.85
CA SER A 15 7.94 -12.77 9.82
C SER A 15 8.61 -13.79 8.91
N PHE A 16 9.34 -13.32 7.90
CA PHE A 16 10.12 -14.17 6.99
C PHE A 16 11.30 -13.43 6.37
N LEU A 17 12.29 -14.17 5.89
CA LEU A 17 13.43 -13.59 5.17
C LEU A 17 12.99 -13.16 3.74
N PRO A 18 13.49 -12.04 3.21
CA PRO A 18 13.27 -11.67 1.81
C PRO A 18 13.64 -12.82 0.85
N GLY A 19 12.75 -13.12 -0.09
CA GLY A 19 12.85 -14.25 -1.00
C GLY A 19 12.24 -15.56 -0.47
N LYS A 20 11.59 -15.53 0.70
CA LYS A 20 11.01 -16.71 1.37
C LYS A 20 9.49 -16.64 1.57
N ALA A 21 8.80 -15.74 0.89
CA ALA A 21 7.36 -15.59 1.02
C ALA A 21 6.60 -16.88 0.69
N LYS A 22 6.97 -17.57 -0.40
CA LYS A 22 6.28 -18.79 -0.84
C LYS A 22 6.44 -19.93 0.16
N GLU A 23 7.66 -20.16 0.61
CA GLU A 23 7.94 -21.18 1.62
C GLU A 23 7.19 -20.89 2.93
N THR A 24 7.12 -19.61 3.32
CA THR A 24 6.36 -19.20 4.50
C THR A 24 4.86 -19.49 4.35
N ILE A 25 4.29 -19.29 3.16
CA ILE A 25 2.88 -19.61 2.89
C ILE A 25 2.64 -21.14 2.94
N GLU A 26 3.58 -21.93 2.40
CA GLU A 26 3.49 -23.39 2.41
C GLU A 26 3.56 -24.00 3.83
N GLU A 27 4.10 -23.28 4.81
CA GLU A 27 4.15 -23.66 6.22
C GLU A 27 2.83 -23.37 6.98
N ILE A 28 1.87 -22.65 6.38
CA ILE A 28 0.58 -22.36 7.02
C ILE A 28 -0.31 -23.61 7.02
N GLU A 29 -0.58 -24.17 8.20
CA GLU A 29 -1.38 -25.39 8.37
C GLU A 29 -2.87 -25.19 7.99
N ASP A 30 -3.44 -24.03 8.29
CA ASP A 30 -4.82 -23.67 7.92
C ASP A 30 -4.90 -23.40 6.42
N GLN A 31 -5.50 -24.32 5.67
CA GLN A 31 -5.58 -24.26 4.22
C GLN A 31 -6.33 -23.03 3.70
N GLU A 32 -7.37 -22.57 4.38
CA GLU A 32 -8.13 -21.38 3.96
C GLU A 32 -7.28 -20.11 4.23
N LEU A 33 -6.60 -20.06 5.36
CA LEU A 33 -5.67 -18.97 5.66
C LEU A 33 -4.48 -18.95 4.70
N ALA A 34 -3.95 -20.12 4.31
CA ALA A 34 -2.91 -20.26 3.29
C ALA A 34 -3.38 -19.74 1.92
N GLN A 35 -4.65 -19.99 1.54
CA GLN A 35 -5.22 -19.44 0.31
C GLN A 35 -5.28 -17.90 0.35
N ILE A 36 -5.66 -17.31 1.48
CA ILE A 36 -5.60 -15.85 1.66
C ILE A 36 -4.15 -15.34 1.54
N ALA A 37 -3.19 -16.02 2.16
CA ALA A 37 -1.77 -15.66 2.06
C ALA A 37 -1.25 -15.75 0.60
N TRP A 38 -1.68 -16.75 -0.18
CA TRP A 38 -1.40 -16.82 -1.61
C TRP A 38 -2.04 -15.66 -2.38
N ALA A 39 -3.26 -15.27 -2.05
CA ALA A 39 -3.89 -14.08 -2.65
C ALA A 39 -3.11 -12.80 -2.33
N GLU A 40 -2.63 -12.63 -1.09
CA GLU A 40 -1.73 -11.51 -0.73
C GLU A 40 -0.44 -11.54 -1.56
N TYR A 41 0.18 -12.72 -1.70
CA TYR A 41 1.38 -12.86 -2.53
C TYR A 41 1.13 -12.42 -3.97
N TYR A 42 0.01 -12.84 -4.57
CA TYR A 42 -0.34 -12.41 -5.92
C TYR A 42 -0.64 -10.92 -6.00
N PHE A 43 -1.35 -10.38 -5.02
CA PHE A 43 -1.60 -8.95 -4.93
C PHE A 43 -0.28 -8.16 -4.88
N PHE A 44 0.61 -8.46 -3.92
CA PHE A 44 1.89 -7.75 -3.78
C PHE A 44 2.82 -7.94 -4.98
N SER A 45 2.64 -9.02 -5.76
CA SER A 45 3.36 -9.27 -7.01
C SER A 45 2.70 -8.66 -8.25
N ALA A 46 1.72 -7.75 -8.08
CA ALA A 46 0.92 -7.11 -9.14
C ALA A 46 0.21 -8.11 -10.08
N LYS A 47 -0.23 -9.23 -9.54
CA LYS A 47 -1.03 -10.26 -10.22
C LYS A 47 -2.48 -10.20 -9.76
N ALA A 48 -3.13 -9.07 -10.08
CA ALA A 48 -4.48 -8.76 -9.59
C ALA A 48 -5.53 -9.80 -9.99
N LYS A 49 -5.41 -10.42 -11.19
CA LYS A 49 -6.36 -11.46 -11.65
C LYS A 49 -6.27 -12.70 -10.78
N GLU A 50 -5.06 -13.22 -10.58
CA GLU A 50 -4.83 -14.41 -9.76
C GLU A 50 -5.25 -14.17 -8.30
N CYS A 51 -5.09 -12.95 -7.80
CA CYS A 51 -5.59 -12.56 -6.49
C CYS A 51 -7.13 -12.65 -6.44
N VAL A 52 -7.83 -12.02 -7.39
CA VAL A 52 -9.29 -12.01 -7.47
C VAL A 52 -9.85 -13.43 -7.56
N GLU A 53 -9.30 -14.29 -8.43
CA GLU A 53 -9.73 -15.69 -8.61
C GLU A 53 -9.71 -16.50 -7.28
N ILE A 54 -8.80 -16.18 -6.38
CA ILE A 54 -8.74 -16.81 -5.07
C ILE A 54 -9.74 -16.21 -4.10
N VAL A 55 -9.81 -14.88 -3.99
CA VAL A 55 -10.57 -14.23 -2.92
C VAL A 55 -12.07 -14.18 -3.14
N GLU A 56 -12.55 -14.29 -4.39
CA GLU A 56 -13.99 -14.24 -4.70
C GLU A 56 -14.83 -15.21 -3.88
N LYS A 57 -14.32 -16.41 -3.61
CA LYS A 57 -15.02 -17.44 -2.81
C LYS A 57 -15.12 -17.09 -1.32
N TYR A 58 -14.35 -16.11 -0.85
CA TYR A 58 -14.33 -15.68 0.56
C TYR A 58 -15.11 -14.39 0.83
N LEU A 59 -15.60 -13.68 -0.18
CA LEU A 59 -16.34 -12.41 -0.02
C LEU A 59 -17.60 -12.53 0.86
N ASN A 60 -18.23 -13.71 0.87
CA ASN A 60 -19.41 -14.01 1.69
C ASN A 60 -19.11 -15.08 2.75
N HIS A 61 -17.85 -15.26 3.13
CA HIS A 61 -17.46 -16.32 4.05
C HIS A 61 -17.98 -16.03 5.47
N GLU A 62 -18.37 -17.10 6.21
CA GLU A 62 -18.88 -16.96 7.58
C GLU A 62 -17.79 -16.44 8.54
N ASP A 63 -16.54 -16.88 8.36
CA ASP A 63 -15.40 -16.40 9.11
C ASP A 63 -15.09 -14.96 8.70
N VAL A 64 -15.22 -14.06 9.66
CA VAL A 64 -15.00 -12.61 9.49
C VAL A 64 -13.57 -12.27 9.08
N ILE A 65 -12.58 -13.01 9.58
CA ILE A 65 -11.17 -12.74 9.30
C ILE A 65 -10.82 -13.02 7.82
N LEU A 66 -11.31 -14.16 7.31
CA LEU A 66 -11.14 -14.52 5.90
C LEU A 66 -11.89 -13.54 5.00
N ARG A 67 -13.12 -13.17 5.36
CA ARG A 67 -13.94 -12.22 4.60
C ARG A 67 -13.29 -10.84 4.54
N LEU A 68 -12.85 -10.27 5.67
CA LEU A 68 -12.18 -8.96 5.69
C LEU A 68 -10.90 -8.95 4.85
N SER A 69 -10.10 -10.03 4.91
CA SER A 69 -8.91 -10.16 4.06
C SER A 69 -9.29 -10.20 2.57
N ALA A 70 -10.31 -10.98 2.23
CA ALA A 70 -10.80 -11.08 0.86
C ALA A 70 -11.33 -9.75 0.34
N ASP A 71 -12.17 -9.06 1.11
CA ASP A 71 -12.76 -7.76 0.73
C ASP A 71 -11.66 -6.71 0.47
N MET A 72 -10.63 -6.64 1.32
CA MET A 72 -9.49 -5.73 1.11
C MET A 72 -8.75 -6.05 -0.19
N LEU A 73 -8.33 -7.31 -0.36
CA LEU A 73 -7.57 -7.73 -1.54
C LEU A 73 -8.39 -7.59 -2.82
N TYR A 74 -9.69 -7.90 -2.77
CA TYR A 74 -10.62 -7.74 -3.89
C TYR A 74 -10.80 -6.28 -4.26
N THR A 75 -10.92 -5.38 -3.26
CA THR A 75 -11.05 -3.95 -3.47
C THR A 75 -9.86 -3.41 -4.28
N PHE A 76 -8.63 -3.62 -3.79
CA PHE A 76 -7.42 -3.07 -4.43
C PHE A 76 -7.10 -3.74 -5.77
N SER A 77 -7.28 -5.06 -5.88
CA SER A 77 -7.07 -5.78 -7.14
C SER A 77 -8.03 -5.30 -8.23
N ASN A 78 -9.31 -5.05 -7.90
CA ASN A 78 -10.28 -4.53 -8.88
C ASN A 78 -10.04 -3.07 -9.27
N LEU A 79 -9.41 -2.25 -8.42
CA LEU A 79 -8.92 -0.94 -8.86
C LEU A 79 -7.91 -1.10 -10.00
N THR A 80 -6.92 -1.97 -9.84
CA THR A 80 -5.91 -2.26 -10.87
C THR A 80 -6.52 -2.86 -12.13
N LEU A 81 -7.54 -3.72 -12.00
CA LEU A 81 -8.28 -4.30 -13.12
C LEU A 81 -9.25 -3.31 -13.79
N GLY A 82 -9.50 -2.16 -13.16
CA GLY A 82 -10.38 -1.11 -13.66
C GLY A 82 -11.86 -1.33 -13.41
N ASP A 83 -12.23 -2.32 -12.58
CA ASP A 83 -13.59 -2.55 -12.11
C ASP A 83 -13.87 -1.78 -10.81
N ALA A 84 -14.12 -0.47 -10.97
CA ALA A 84 -14.40 0.41 -9.84
C ALA A 84 -15.72 0.04 -9.11
N PHE A 85 -16.67 -0.59 -9.80
CA PHE A 85 -17.93 -1.02 -9.17
C PHE A 85 -17.70 -2.20 -8.21
N ALA A 86 -16.97 -3.23 -8.65
CA ALA A 86 -16.59 -4.36 -7.80
C ALA A 86 -15.78 -3.89 -6.58
N ALA A 87 -14.80 -3.00 -6.80
CA ALA A 87 -14.00 -2.40 -5.73
C ALA A 87 -14.86 -1.63 -4.73
N GLN A 88 -15.85 -0.87 -5.19
CA GLN A 88 -16.77 -0.14 -4.32
C GLN A 88 -17.64 -1.08 -3.49
N CYS A 89 -18.18 -2.14 -4.09
CA CYS A 89 -19.00 -3.12 -3.37
C CYS A 89 -18.23 -3.78 -2.23
N ALA A 90 -17.02 -4.27 -2.49
CA ALA A 90 -16.19 -4.90 -1.46
C ALA A 90 -15.81 -3.92 -0.34
N ARG A 91 -15.46 -2.68 -0.68
CA ARG A 91 -15.22 -1.62 0.31
C ARG A 91 -16.44 -1.40 1.21
N GLU A 92 -17.63 -1.34 0.65
CA GLU A 92 -18.88 -1.17 1.40
C GLU A 92 -19.18 -2.37 2.30
N ASP A 93 -18.76 -3.58 1.89
CA ASP A 93 -18.86 -4.79 2.72
C ASP A 93 -17.96 -4.70 3.96
N VAL A 94 -16.74 -4.19 3.84
CA VAL A 94 -15.89 -3.92 5.01
C VAL A 94 -16.57 -2.93 5.97
N TYR A 95 -17.20 -1.88 5.46
CA TYR A 95 -17.88 -0.89 6.30
C TYR A 95 -19.09 -1.48 7.01
N ARG A 96 -19.91 -2.29 6.31
CA ARG A 96 -21.04 -3.01 6.93
C ARG A 96 -20.57 -3.99 8.00
N CYS A 97 -19.48 -4.70 7.73
CA CYS A 97 -18.87 -5.61 8.68
C CYS A 97 -18.40 -4.86 9.94
N PHE A 98 -17.74 -3.72 9.75
CA PHE A 98 -17.31 -2.85 10.83
C PHE A 98 -18.47 -2.40 11.72
N GLU A 99 -19.55 -1.86 11.14
CA GLU A 99 -20.72 -1.42 11.90
C GLU A 99 -21.34 -2.55 12.73
N LYS A 100 -21.45 -3.75 12.14
CA LYS A 100 -21.98 -4.93 12.83
C LYS A 100 -21.11 -5.34 14.00
N ILE A 101 -19.82 -5.53 13.78
CA ILE A 101 -18.86 -6.01 14.78
C ILE A 101 -18.72 -5.03 15.94
N MET A 102 -18.74 -3.73 15.68
CA MET A 102 -18.60 -2.72 16.73
C MET A 102 -19.84 -2.64 17.63
N LYS A 103 -21.02 -2.98 17.12
CA LYS A 103 -22.29 -3.00 17.89
C LYS A 103 -22.48 -4.30 18.70
N GLU A 104 -21.85 -5.39 18.30
CA GLU A 104 -21.97 -6.71 18.92
C GLU A 104 -20.97 -6.91 20.08
N ASN A 105 -21.25 -7.89 20.94
CA ASN A 105 -20.31 -8.32 22.00
C ASN A 105 -19.23 -9.25 21.42
N THR A 106 -18.45 -8.72 20.49
CA THR A 106 -17.41 -9.42 19.74
C THR A 106 -16.07 -9.36 20.47
N PRO A 107 -15.20 -10.39 20.39
CA PRO A 107 -13.85 -10.36 20.93
C PRO A 107 -13.05 -9.15 20.46
N ILE A 108 -12.21 -8.60 21.34
CA ILE A 108 -11.47 -7.37 21.05
C ILE A 108 -10.50 -7.53 19.86
N GLU A 109 -9.98 -8.72 19.64
CA GLU A 109 -9.08 -9.03 18.54
C GLU A 109 -9.80 -9.02 17.17
N GLU A 110 -11.06 -9.44 17.13
CA GLU A 110 -11.88 -9.33 15.92
C GLU A 110 -12.24 -7.87 15.65
N LYS A 111 -12.57 -7.11 16.71
CA LYS A 111 -12.76 -5.64 16.59
C LYS A 111 -11.49 -4.96 16.08
N ALA A 112 -10.32 -5.34 16.59
CA ALA A 112 -9.03 -4.82 16.13
C ALA A 112 -8.78 -5.13 14.65
N SER A 113 -9.06 -6.37 14.22
CA SER A 113 -8.95 -6.76 12.82
C SER A 113 -9.86 -5.95 11.91
N CYS A 114 -11.09 -5.69 12.36
CA CYS A 114 -12.08 -4.93 11.61
C CYS A 114 -11.71 -3.43 11.50
N VAL A 115 -11.26 -2.83 12.61
CA VAL A 115 -10.73 -1.45 12.62
C VAL A 115 -9.51 -1.34 11.72
N PHE A 116 -8.59 -2.30 11.77
CA PHE A 116 -7.42 -2.35 10.90
C PHE A 116 -7.82 -2.39 9.43
N ALA A 117 -8.71 -3.31 9.02
CA ALA A 117 -9.19 -3.42 7.64
C ALA A 117 -9.85 -2.12 7.15
N TYR A 118 -10.64 -1.49 8.00
CA TYR A 118 -11.26 -0.20 7.70
C TYR A 118 -10.21 0.89 7.45
N TYR A 119 -9.18 0.99 8.31
CA TYR A 119 -8.10 1.96 8.13
C TYR A 119 -7.29 1.71 6.87
N VAL A 120 -6.97 0.44 6.55
CA VAL A 120 -6.29 0.07 5.29
C VAL A 120 -7.04 0.66 4.11
N ILE A 121 -8.32 0.36 3.97
CA ILE A 121 -9.14 0.83 2.85
C ILE A 121 -9.25 2.36 2.83
N SER A 122 -9.56 2.98 3.97
CA SER A 122 -9.80 4.42 4.04
C SER A 122 -8.56 5.25 3.68
N ILE A 123 -7.37 4.82 4.13
CA ILE A 123 -6.13 5.55 3.91
C ILE A 123 -5.64 5.37 2.48
N PHE A 124 -5.64 4.14 1.93
CA PHE A 124 -5.14 3.92 0.57
C PHE A 124 -6.10 4.45 -0.51
N ILE A 125 -7.41 4.42 -0.28
CA ILE A 125 -8.38 4.96 -1.24
C ILE A 125 -8.57 6.48 -1.04
N HIS A 126 -8.16 7.06 0.09
CA HIS A 126 -8.35 8.47 0.41
C HIS A 126 -9.82 8.93 0.40
N ILE A 127 -10.74 8.04 0.67
CA ILE A 127 -12.16 8.40 0.87
C ILE A 127 -12.41 8.43 2.38
N PRO A 128 -12.71 9.62 2.93
CA PRO A 128 -12.94 9.73 4.36
C PRO A 128 -14.14 8.88 4.78
N PRO A 129 -14.10 8.32 5.99
CA PRO A 129 -15.20 7.57 6.54
C PRO A 129 -16.47 8.44 6.68
N GLN A 130 -17.64 7.80 6.55
CA GLN A 130 -18.92 8.48 6.75
C GLN A 130 -19.27 8.63 8.24
N GLU A 131 -18.70 7.82 9.11
CA GLU A 131 -18.93 7.80 10.55
C GLU A 131 -17.63 7.99 11.34
N GLU A 132 -17.74 8.38 12.62
CA GLU A 132 -16.60 8.42 13.53
C GLU A 132 -16.08 7.01 13.78
N ILE A 133 -14.84 6.77 13.38
CA ILE A 133 -14.14 5.51 13.63
C ILE A 133 -13.29 5.66 14.88
N PRO A 134 -13.26 4.64 15.76
CA PRO A 134 -12.36 4.68 16.90
C PRO A 134 -10.89 4.73 16.43
N PRO A 135 -10.02 5.47 17.14
CA PRO A 135 -8.62 5.59 16.77
C PRO A 135 -7.94 4.23 16.69
N LEU A 136 -7.21 3.97 15.59
CA LEU A 136 -6.49 2.71 15.35
C LEU A 136 -5.50 2.40 16.48
N GLU A 137 -4.93 3.44 17.09
CA GLU A 137 -3.98 3.35 18.20
C GLU A 137 -4.53 2.56 19.40
N GLN A 138 -5.84 2.59 19.63
CA GLN A 138 -6.48 1.82 20.70
C GLN A 138 -6.49 0.31 20.45
N TYR A 139 -6.32 -0.12 19.20
CA TYR A 139 -6.42 -1.50 18.76
C TYR A 139 -5.09 -2.13 18.36
N ILE A 140 -4.04 -1.35 18.17
CA ILE A 140 -2.73 -1.82 17.69
C ILE A 140 -2.19 -2.96 18.55
N SER A 141 -2.37 -2.92 19.88
CA SER A 141 -1.86 -3.95 20.80
C SER A 141 -2.49 -5.33 20.62
N TYR A 142 -3.64 -5.42 19.96
CA TYR A 142 -4.37 -6.66 19.69
C TYR A 142 -4.05 -7.26 18.33
N LEU A 143 -3.28 -6.57 17.49
CA LEU A 143 -2.81 -7.04 16.19
C LEU A 143 -1.51 -7.86 16.35
N SER A 144 -1.19 -8.71 15.38
CA SER A 144 0.13 -9.35 15.29
C SER A 144 1.24 -8.32 15.05
N ILE A 145 2.50 -8.66 15.30
CA ILE A 145 3.60 -7.70 15.20
C ILE A 145 3.72 -7.13 13.77
N GLY A 146 3.65 -7.98 12.74
CA GLY A 146 3.69 -7.51 11.35
C GLY A 146 2.52 -6.58 11.02
N GLN A 147 1.31 -6.91 11.47
CA GLN A 147 0.15 -6.04 11.31
C GLN A 147 0.29 -4.72 12.10
N ARG A 148 0.91 -4.73 13.31
CA ARG A 148 1.20 -3.51 14.07
C ARG A 148 2.12 -2.58 13.29
N LEU A 149 3.19 -3.12 12.71
CA LEU A 149 4.13 -2.36 11.89
C LEU A 149 3.44 -1.78 10.66
N PHE A 150 2.57 -2.57 10.01
CA PHE A 150 1.77 -2.10 8.89
C PHE A 150 0.76 -1.03 9.35
N ALA A 151 0.07 -1.21 10.47
CA ALA A 151 -0.83 -0.20 11.05
C ALA A 151 -0.10 1.12 11.36
N ILE A 152 1.13 1.05 11.88
CA ILE A 152 1.95 2.25 12.11
C ILE A 152 2.30 2.94 10.79
N SER A 153 2.55 2.19 9.69
CA SER A 153 2.74 2.80 8.37
C SER A 153 1.50 3.56 7.88
N LEU A 154 0.29 3.05 8.17
CA LEU A 154 -0.97 3.75 7.87
C LEU A 154 -1.10 5.05 8.67
N LEU A 155 -0.81 5.04 9.97
CA LEU A 155 -0.84 6.24 10.81
C LEU A 155 0.20 7.28 10.37
N ALA A 156 1.39 6.83 9.99
CA ALA A 156 2.41 7.70 9.43
C ALA A 156 1.96 8.29 8.08
N HIS A 157 1.34 7.49 7.21
CA HIS A 157 0.77 7.96 5.95
C HIS A 157 -0.36 8.98 6.18
N GLN A 158 -1.28 8.72 7.12
CA GLN A 158 -2.32 9.67 7.48
C GLN A 158 -1.72 11.01 7.99
N THR A 159 -0.65 10.93 8.78
CA THR A 159 0.07 12.10 9.28
C THR A 159 0.78 12.85 8.14
N TYR A 160 1.35 12.11 7.18
CA TYR A 160 1.91 12.66 5.95
C TYR A 160 0.88 13.44 5.12
N LEU A 161 -0.34 12.91 4.97
CA LEU A 161 -1.42 13.59 4.24
C LEU A 161 -1.84 14.92 4.89
N LYS A 162 -1.62 15.06 6.20
CA LYS A 162 -1.79 16.33 6.94
C LYS A 162 -0.60 17.29 6.76
N GLN A 163 0.39 16.93 5.93
CA GLN A 163 1.62 17.66 5.69
C GLN A 163 2.54 17.79 6.94
N GLU A 164 2.32 16.96 7.95
CA GLU A 164 3.16 16.89 9.17
C GLU A 164 4.36 15.95 8.92
N TYR A 165 5.17 16.24 7.89
CA TYR A 165 6.20 15.32 7.38
C TYR A 165 7.24 14.88 8.41
N ALA A 166 7.74 15.80 9.22
CA ALA A 166 8.71 15.49 10.27
C ALA A 166 8.13 14.56 11.34
N LYS A 167 6.85 14.76 11.71
CA LYS A 167 6.13 13.90 12.65
C LYS A 167 5.88 12.51 12.06
N ALA A 168 5.45 12.44 10.81
CA ALA A 168 5.24 11.17 10.09
C ALA A 168 6.55 10.37 10.01
N LYS A 169 7.68 11.02 9.67
CA LYS A 169 9.02 10.42 9.68
C LYS A 169 9.38 9.87 11.08
N GLY A 170 9.11 10.63 12.15
CA GLY A 170 9.34 10.19 13.52
C GLY A 170 8.53 8.95 13.91
N ILE A 171 7.27 8.85 13.46
CA ILE A 171 6.42 7.66 13.65
C ILE A 171 7.06 6.43 12.99
N VAL A 172 7.52 6.55 11.74
CA VAL A 172 8.19 5.46 11.01
C VAL A 172 9.49 5.04 11.71
N GLN A 173 10.31 5.97 12.15
CA GLN A 173 11.54 5.69 12.87
C GLN A 173 11.28 4.94 14.18
N GLY A 174 10.21 5.30 14.91
CA GLY A 174 9.74 4.57 16.07
C GLY A 174 9.36 3.11 15.75
N ALA A 175 8.70 2.86 14.61
CA ALA A 175 8.36 1.52 14.15
C ALA A 175 9.62 0.68 13.87
N PHE A 176 10.62 1.25 13.21
CA PHE A 176 11.89 0.54 12.96
C PHE A 176 12.61 0.15 14.25
N PHE A 177 12.57 1.02 15.25
CA PHE A 177 13.16 0.74 16.55
C PHE A 177 12.43 -0.37 17.31
N MET A 178 11.11 -0.47 17.16
CA MET A 178 10.27 -1.47 17.84
C MET A 178 10.23 -2.84 17.14
N ALA A 179 10.69 -2.92 15.88
CA ALA A 179 10.66 -4.17 15.13
C ALA A 179 11.63 -5.19 15.73
N ASP A 180 11.09 -6.33 16.18
CA ASP A 180 11.83 -7.43 16.81
C ASP A 180 12.09 -8.60 15.84
N GLY A 181 11.74 -8.45 14.57
CA GLY A 181 11.85 -9.46 13.52
C GLY A 181 11.89 -8.88 12.13
N ILE A 182 11.82 -9.75 11.12
CA ILE A 182 11.85 -9.40 9.71
C ILE A 182 10.43 -9.53 9.15
N TYR A 183 9.82 -8.39 8.83
CA TYR A 183 8.45 -8.29 8.28
C TYR A 183 8.50 -7.59 6.92
N PRO A 184 8.84 -8.30 5.82
CA PRO A 184 9.23 -7.68 4.55
C PRO A 184 8.18 -6.74 3.98
N ILE A 185 6.89 -7.12 4.04
CA ILE A 185 5.80 -6.31 3.51
C ILE A 185 5.65 -5.02 4.31
N ALA A 186 5.46 -5.12 5.63
CA ALA A 186 5.30 -3.95 6.49
C ALA A 186 6.51 -3.01 6.43
N MET A 187 7.73 -3.58 6.39
CA MET A 187 8.96 -2.80 6.25
C MET A 187 9.08 -2.10 4.92
N THR A 188 8.56 -2.69 3.83
CA THR A 188 8.53 -2.02 2.52
C THR A 188 7.62 -0.79 2.57
N TYR A 189 6.41 -0.91 3.12
CA TYR A 189 5.50 0.23 3.29
C TYR A 189 6.08 1.32 4.19
N LEU A 190 6.68 0.95 5.33
CA LEU A 190 7.33 1.90 6.24
C LEU A 190 8.45 2.68 5.53
N ASN A 191 9.30 2.00 4.74
CA ASN A 191 10.37 2.67 3.98
C ASN A 191 9.82 3.57 2.87
N CYS A 192 8.73 3.18 2.20
CA CYS A 192 8.06 4.04 1.22
C CYS A 192 7.54 5.33 1.90
N VAL A 193 6.83 5.21 3.03
CA VAL A 193 6.32 6.38 3.78
C VAL A 193 7.49 7.23 4.30
N GLN A 194 8.58 6.62 4.77
CA GLN A 194 9.78 7.36 5.15
C GLN A 194 10.33 8.18 3.99
N ALA A 195 10.49 7.58 2.81
CA ALA A 195 10.98 8.25 1.61
C ALA A 195 10.06 9.40 1.18
N MET A 196 8.73 9.20 1.24
CA MET A 196 7.75 10.25 0.98
C MET A 196 7.94 11.45 1.90
N CYS A 197 8.20 11.21 3.20
CA CYS A 197 8.49 12.27 4.16
C CYS A 197 9.81 12.96 3.84
N GLN A 198 10.85 12.20 3.57
CA GLN A 198 12.20 12.69 3.28
C GLN A 198 12.23 13.59 2.05
N ILE A 199 11.56 13.22 0.95
CA ILE A 199 11.45 14.06 -0.24
C ILE A 199 10.82 15.42 0.09
N ASN A 200 9.74 15.42 0.89
CA ASN A 200 9.07 16.67 1.27
C ASN A 200 9.89 17.51 2.26
N LEU A 201 10.83 16.90 2.99
CA LEU A 201 11.79 17.56 3.85
C LEU A 201 13.07 17.98 3.10
N LYS A 202 13.16 17.76 1.77
CA LYS A 202 14.34 18.01 0.93
C LYS A 202 15.55 17.11 1.27
N GLU A 203 15.30 15.94 1.88
CA GLU A 203 16.30 14.93 2.24
C GLU A 203 16.37 13.87 1.11
N GLN A 204 16.88 14.27 -0.07
CA GLN A 204 16.81 13.46 -1.30
C GLN A 204 17.64 12.18 -1.22
N GLU A 205 18.86 12.25 -0.71
CA GLU A 205 19.77 11.10 -0.63
C GLU A 205 19.21 10.03 0.31
N GLU A 206 18.67 10.43 1.44
CA GLU A 206 18.03 9.56 2.41
C GLU A 206 16.78 8.89 1.82
N ALA A 207 15.97 9.63 1.05
CA ALA A 207 14.80 9.08 0.37
C ALA A 207 15.21 8.00 -0.66
N ILE A 208 16.25 8.24 -1.44
CA ILE A 208 16.82 7.27 -2.38
C ILE A 208 17.29 6.01 -1.63
N GLN A 209 18.00 6.19 -0.51
CA GLN A 209 18.46 5.07 0.31
C GLN A 209 17.28 4.25 0.89
N SER A 210 16.23 4.92 1.37
CA SER A 210 15.04 4.25 1.91
C SER A 210 14.33 3.42 0.85
N VAL A 211 14.12 3.95 -0.36
CA VAL A 211 13.50 3.21 -1.47
C VAL A 211 14.41 2.10 -1.98
N ASP A 212 15.70 2.35 -2.18
CA ASP A 212 16.63 1.30 -2.64
C ASP A 212 16.70 0.15 -1.63
N TYR A 213 16.74 0.44 -0.34
CA TYR A 213 16.70 -0.56 0.74
C TYR A 213 15.44 -1.44 0.65
N ALA A 214 14.27 -0.82 0.49
CA ALA A 214 13.00 -1.52 0.36
C ALA A 214 12.96 -2.36 -0.94
N TRP A 215 13.37 -1.77 -2.06
CA TRP A 215 13.38 -2.40 -3.37
C TRP A 215 14.25 -3.66 -3.42
N GLN A 216 15.51 -3.58 -2.93
CA GLN A 216 16.43 -4.70 -2.96
C GLN A 216 15.91 -5.92 -2.19
N ARG A 217 15.00 -5.73 -1.24
CA ARG A 217 14.37 -6.80 -0.46
C ARG A 217 13.06 -7.28 -1.07
N ALA A 218 12.18 -6.37 -1.41
CA ALA A 218 10.86 -6.66 -1.96
C ALA A 218 10.95 -7.43 -3.30
N LYS A 219 11.91 -7.07 -4.16
CA LYS A 219 12.08 -7.72 -5.47
C LYS A 219 12.45 -9.20 -5.39
N LEU A 220 13.00 -9.68 -4.27
CA LEU A 220 13.35 -11.10 -4.10
C LEU A 220 12.12 -12.00 -4.06
N ASP A 221 10.99 -11.47 -3.58
CA ASP A 221 9.68 -12.13 -3.59
C ASP A 221 8.79 -11.65 -4.77
N GLY A 222 9.29 -10.72 -5.58
CA GLY A 222 8.54 -10.10 -6.67
C GLY A 222 7.52 -9.05 -6.19
N PHE A 223 7.63 -8.55 -4.97
CA PHE A 223 6.71 -7.57 -4.41
C PHE A 223 6.93 -6.19 -5.01
N VAL A 224 6.02 -5.76 -5.85
CA VAL A 224 6.07 -4.48 -6.57
C VAL A 224 4.91 -3.55 -6.24
N GLU A 225 3.80 -4.08 -5.70
CA GLU A 225 2.57 -3.32 -5.45
C GLU A 225 2.78 -2.10 -4.55
N PRO A 226 3.57 -2.15 -3.44
CA PRO A 226 3.80 -0.96 -2.61
C PRO A 226 4.40 0.21 -3.39
N PHE A 227 5.23 -0.08 -4.39
CA PHE A 227 5.86 0.93 -5.24
C PHE A 227 4.90 1.45 -6.31
N ILE A 228 3.96 0.63 -6.76
CA ILE A 228 2.87 1.03 -7.67
C ILE A 228 1.94 2.01 -6.95
N GLU A 229 1.45 1.63 -5.78
CA GLU A 229 0.52 2.45 -4.98
C GLU A 229 1.11 3.80 -4.57
N TYR A 230 2.38 3.82 -4.20
CA TYR A 230 3.07 5.03 -3.72
C TYR A 230 3.84 5.81 -4.78
N HIS A 231 3.84 5.39 -6.05
CA HIS A 231 4.61 6.03 -7.12
C HIS A 231 4.46 7.55 -7.12
N GLY A 232 3.22 8.05 -7.16
CA GLY A 232 2.94 9.48 -7.20
C GLY A 232 3.42 10.24 -5.96
N LEU A 233 3.41 9.59 -4.80
CA LEU A 233 3.84 10.20 -3.53
C LEU A 233 5.36 10.12 -3.33
N LEU A 234 6.03 9.19 -4.01
CA LEU A 234 7.50 9.05 -4.04
C LEU A 234 8.18 10.06 -4.98
N GLN A 235 7.42 10.78 -5.81
CA GLN A 235 7.86 11.98 -6.52
C GLN A 235 9.19 11.81 -7.29
N GLY A 236 9.29 10.74 -8.10
CA GLY A 236 10.44 10.48 -8.95
C GLY A 236 11.59 9.68 -8.31
N VAL A 237 11.50 9.31 -7.04
CA VAL A 237 12.55 8.48 -6.41
C VAL A 237 12.66 7.11 -7.08
N LEU A 238 11.54 6.51 -7.54
CA LEU A 238 11.57 5.25 -8.27
C LEU A 238 12.29 5.36 -9.61
N GLU A 239 12.13 6.48 -10.31
CA GLU A 239 12.86 6.79 -11.54
C GLU A 239 14.37 6.79 -11.31
N VAL A 240 14.81 7.35 -10.20
CA VAL A 240 16.23 7.40 -9.82
C VAL A 240 16.75 6.02 -9.43
N CYS A 241 16.00 5.29 -8.61
CA CYS A 241 16.44 4.01 -8.07
C CYS A 241 16.43 2.87 -9.09
N ILE A 242 15.40 2.80 -9.96
CA ILE A 242 15.10 1.57 -10.73
C ILE A 242 15.32 1.77 -12.23
N ARG A 243 14.88 2.90 -12.81
CA ARG A 243 14.82 3.10 -14.27
C ARG A 243 16.13 2.80 -15.01
N LYS A 244 17.26 3.25 -14.47
CA LYS A 244 18.58 3.05 -15.11
C LYS A 244 19.19 1.69 -14.82
N LYS A 245 18.91 1.13 -13.63
CA LYS A 245 19.49 -0.15 -13.17
C LYS A 245 18.73 -1.36 -13.72
N GLU A 246 17.42 -1.27 -13.78
CA GLU A 246 16.50 -2.37 -14.13
C GLU A 246 15.38 -1.86 -15.08
N PRO A 247 15.69 -1.45 -16.32
CA PRO A 247 14.75 -0.78 -17.22
C PRO A 247 13.50 -1.60 -17.57
N ASP A 248 13.64 -2.93 -17.74
CA ASP A 248 12.51 -3.80 -18.06
C ASP A 248 11.56 -3.97 -16.87
N VAL A 249 12.11 -4.04 -15.65
CA VAL A 249 11.31 -4.09 -14.42
C VAL A 249 10.60 -2.76 -14.20
N TYR A 250 11.30 -1.64 -14.40
CA TYR A 250 10.72 -0.31 -14.31
C TYR A 250 9.54 -0.14 -15.29
N LYS A 251 9.67 -0.62 -16.52
CA LYS A 251 8.57 -0.55 -17.50
C LYS A 251 7.33 -1.31 -17.00
N LYS A 252 7.49 -2.53 -16.52
CA LYS A 252 6.36 -3.32 -15.97
C LYS A 252 5.73 -2.64 -14.75
N LEU A 253 6.55 -2.04 -13.88
CA LEU A 253 6.08 -1.29 -12.73
C LEU A 253 5.24 -0.09 -13.17
N MET A 254 5.66 0.65 -14.21
CA MET A 254 4.92 1.79 -14.76
C MET A 254 3.60 1.37 -15.41
N ASP A 255 3.54 0.21 -16.07
CA ASP A 255 2.27 -0.35 -16.57
C ASP A 255 1.29 -0.59 -15.41
N GLY A 256 1.76 -1.11 -14.28
CA GLY A 256 0.98 -1.26 -13.05
C GLY A 256 0.52 0.08 -12.47
N VAL A 257 1.41 1.07 -12.40
CA VAL A 257 1.10 2.44 -11.94
C VAL A 257 -0.02 3.06 -12.76
N ILE A 258 0.03 2.93 -14.08
CA ILE A 258 -1.01 3.46 -14.97
C ILE A 258 -2.35 2.74 -14.72
N ALA A 259 -2.33 1.41 -14.60
CA ALA A 259 -3.53 0.62 -14.35
C ALA A 259 -4.19 0.98 -13.01
N PHE A 260 -3.40 0.98 -11.92
CA PHE A 260 -3.86 1.36 -10.59
C PHE A 260 -4.41 2.79 -10.54
N SER A 261 -3.68 3.76 -11.11
CA SER A 261 -4.10 5.17 -11.13
C SER A 261 -5.42 5.38 -11.87
N ARG A 262 -5.67 4.65 -12.96
CA ARG A 262 -6.95 4.69 -13.68
C ARG A 262 -8.11 4.22 -12.81
N GLY A 263 -7.96 3.09 -12.14
CA GLY A 263 -8.99 2.56 -11.24
C GLY A 263 -9.24 3.48 -10.05
N TRP A 264 -8.15 3.98 -9.45
CA TRP A 264 -8.22 4.93 -8.33
C TRP A 264 -8.99 6.20 -8.71
N MET A 265 -8.74 6.75 -9.90
CA MET A 265 -9.49 7.92 -10.39
C MET A 265 -10.94 7.61 -10.67
N LYS A 266 -11.28 6.44 -11.19
CA LYS A 266 -12.67 6.04 -11.43
C LYS A 266 -13.49 5.98 -10.14
N ILE A 267 -12.92 5.48 -9.04
CA ILE A 267 -13.64 5.40 -7.76
C ILE A 267 -13.89 6.78 -7.14
N HIS A 268 -12.99 7.77 -7.39
CA HIS A 268 -13.13 9.15 -6.90
C HIS A 268 -14.01 10.02 -7.79
N ASN A 269 -13.99 9.79 -9.09
CA ASN A 269 -14.64 10.63 -10.08
C ASN A 269 -15.47 9.80 -11.08
N PRO A 270 -16.51 9.11 -10.63
CA PRO A 270 -17.28 8.17 -11.46
C PRO A 270 -17.97 8.87 -12.66
N LYS A 271 -18.10 10.20 -12.63
CA LYS A 271 -18.72 11.00 -13.70
C LYS A 271 -17.72 11.59 -14.71
N MET A 272 -16.41 11.49 -14.46
CA MET A 272 -15.41 12.01 -15.39
C MET A 272 -15.22 11.07 -16.58
N GLN A 273 -15.54 11.58 -17.78
CA GLN A 273 -15.32 10.87 -19.05
C GLN A 273 -13.86 10.92 -19.54
N LYS A 274 -13.04 11.86 -19.06
CA LYS A 274 -11.62 12.00 -19.41
C LYS A 274 -10.75 11.61 -18.22
N GLU A 275 -9.93 10.61 -18.41
CA GLU A 275 -8.94 10.17 -17.42
C GLU A 275 -7.71 11.08 -17.48
N VAL A 276 -7.36 11.75 -16.38
CA VAL A 276 -6.15 12.60 -16.28
C VAL A 276 -4.88 11.76 -16.52
N THR A 277 -4.90 10.48 -16.18
CA THR A 277 -3.81 9.52 -16.47
C THR A 277 -3.56 9.30 -17.95
N ASN A 278 -4.52 9.66 -18.84
CA ASN A 278 -4.29 9.66 -20.28
C ASN A 278 -3.62 10.93 -20.78
N LEU A 279 -3.44 11.94 -19.91
CA LEU A 279 -2.86 13.23 -20.26
C LEU A 279 -1.39 13.33 -19.87
N LEU A 280 -0.95 12.59 -18.84
CA LEU A 280 0.42 12.63 -18.33
C LEU A 280 1.01 11.23 -18.26
N THR A 281 2.23 11.06 -18.72
CA THR A 281 3.04 9.88 -18.42
C THR A 281 3.44 9.86 -16.93
N PRO A 282 3.83 8.72 -16.35
CA PRO A 282 4.32 8.67 -14.97
C PRO A 282 5.47 9.66 -14.68
N LEU A 283 6.37 9.87 -15.61
CA LEU A 283 7.46 10.83 -15.49
C LEU A 283 6.95 12.28 -15.49
N GLU A 284 6.03 12.62 -16.38
CA GLU A 284 5.38 13.94 -16.40
C GLU A 284 4.60 14.20 -15.11
N PHE A 285 3.92 13.17 -14.61
CA PHE A 285 3.24 13.26 -13.32
C PHE A 285 4.22 13.51 -12.16
N SER A 286 5.35 12.81 -12.11
CA SER A 286 6.41 13.04 -11.10
C SER A 286 6.96 14.47 -11.18
N ILE A 287 7.22 14.98 -12.39
CA ILE A 287 7.67 16.37 -12.60
C ILE A 287 6.62 17.36 -12.11
N ALA A 288 5.35 17.15 -12.46
CA ALA A 288 4.24 18.02 -12.05
C ALA A 288 4.10 18.04 -10.51
N MET A 289 4.21 16.88 -9.84
CA MET A 289 4.14 16.77 -8.39
C MET A 289 5.28 17.53 -7.68
N LEU A 290 6.49 17.47 -8.22
CA LEU A 290 7.64 18.20 -7.69
C LEU A 290 7.47 19.73 -7.91
N ALA A 291 7.01 20.12 -9.10
CA ALA A 291 6.75 21.53 -9.40
C ALA A 291 5.63 22.14 -8.50
N CYS A 292 4.56 21.39 -8.24
CA CYS A 292 3.50 21.79 -7.31
C CYS A 292 3.97 21.95 -5.85
N ARG A 293 5.18 21.52 -5.52
CA ARG A 293 5.81 21.62 -4.20
C ARG A 293 6.99 22.59 -4.18
N ASP A 294 6.95 23.58 -5.07
CA ASP A 294 7.90 24.66 -5.17
C ASP A 294 9.35 24.21 -5.45
N TRP A 295 9.52 23.04 -6.12
CA TRP A 295 10.83 22.66 -6.63
C TRP A 295 11.14 23.44 -7.91
N THR A 296 12.34 23.99 -7.99
CA THR A 296 12.81 24.66 -9.20
C THR A 296 13.09 23.65 -10.32
N ASN A 297 13.04 24.10 -11.58
CA ASN A 297 13.38 23.24 -12.73
C ASN A 297 14.79 22.65 -12.61
N GLN A 298 15.72 23.35 -11.96
CA GLN A 298 17.07 22.88 -11.69
C GLN A 298 17.06 21.72 -10.68
N GLU A 299 16.39 21.87 -9.54
CA GLU A 299 16.29 20.81 -8.51
C GLU A 299 15.59 19.57 -9.06
N ILE A 300 14.52 19.74 -9.86
CA ILE A 300 13.81 18.64 -10.53
C ILE A 300 14.74 17.90 -11.50
N ALA A 301 15.50 18.66 -12.30
CA ALA A 301 16.42 18.09 -13.27
C ALA A 301 17.53 17.27 -12.60
N GLU A 302 18.12 17.81 -11.54
CA GLU A 302 19.13 17.13 -10.72
C GLU A 302 18.58 15.88 -10.09
N HIS A 303 17.41 15.96 -9.44
CA HIS A 303 16.74 14.84 -8.78
C HIS A 303 16.43 13.69 -9.75
N LEU A 304 15.83 13.99 -10.92
CA LEU A 304 15.42 12.97 -11.89
C LEU A 304 16.53 12.54 -12.86
N GLY A 305 17.70 13.16 -12.79
CA GLY A 305 18.81 12.94 -13.72
C GLY A 305 18.45 13.31 -15.16
N LEU A 306 17.71 14.41 -15.33
CA LEU A 306 17.28 14.99 -16.60
C LEU A 306 18.03 16.28 -16.90
N SER A 307 17.91 16.80 -18.15
CA SER A 307 18.34 18.15 -18.45
C SER A 307 17.30 19.17 -17.97
N VAL A 308 17.77 20.38 -17.55
CA VAL A 308 16.85 21.47 -17.19
C VAL A 308 15.90 21.84 -18.35
N ASN A 309 16.39 21.74 -19.57
CA ASN A 309 15.57 22.02 -20.76
C ASN A 309 14.48 20.96 -20.93
N THR A 310 14.76 19.69 -20.62
CA THR A 310 13.76 18.62 -20.61
C THR A 310 12.67 18.91 -19.60
N VAL A 311 13.03 19.31 -18.39
CA VAL A 311 12.07 19.67 -17.33
C VAL A 311 11.23 20.88 -17.75
N LYS A 312 11.84 21.93 -18.28
CA LYS A 312 11.12 23.10 -18.78
C LYS A 312 10.09 22.74 -19.86
N HIS A 313 10.43 21.81 -20.74
CA HIS A 313 9.50 21.34 -21.79
C HIS A 313 8.26 20.64 -21.20
N TYR A 314 8.43 19.91 -20.11
CA TYR A 314 7.32 19.22 -19.44
C TYR A 314 6.46 20.12 -18.53
N VAL A 315 7.04 21.23 -18.03
CA VAL A 315 6.33 22.16 -17.13
C VAL A 315 5.60 23.26 -17.94
N SER A 316 5.96 23.48 -19.19
CA SER A 316 5.31 24.45 -20.09
C SER A 316 4.06 23.90 -20.75
#